data_1c8b0a14c842e9917f7e11d636e2c259
#
_entry.id   1c8b0a14c842e9917f7e11d636e2c259
#
_cell.length_a   1.000
_cell.length_b   1.000
_cell.length_c   1.000
_cell.angle_alpha   90.00
_cell.angle_beta   90.00
_cell.angle_gamma   90.00
#
_symmetry.space_group_name_H-M   'P 1'
#
loop_
_entity.id
_entity.type
_entity.pdbx_description
1 polymer ?
#
loop_
_entity_poly.entity_id
_entity_poly.type
_entity_poly.pdbx_seq_one_letter_code
_entity_poly.pdbx_strand_id
1 'polypeptide(L)'
;VAINDLTSPAMLAHLLKYDSTQGAYAAPFGTHTVEAGEDNIVVDGKKITIYAKANAAELPWGELDVDVVLECTGFYTSKAKAQAHIDAGAKKVVMSAPSKDDTPMFVVGVNDDKYTTDMNFVSNASCTTNCLAPIAKVLNDNWGITEGLMTTVHSVTATQKTVDGPSVKDW
;
A
#
# COMPACT_ATOMS: atom_id res chain seq x y z
N VAL A 1 -15.10 0.28 5.75
CA VAL A 1 -13.69 0.05 5.45
C VAL A 1 -13.00 -0.51 6.67
N ALA A 2 -12.08 -1.41 6.50
CA ALA A 2 -11.35 -2.10 7.55
C ALA A 2 -9.87 -2.23 7.17
N ILE A 3 -9.04 -2.54 8.14
CA ILE A 3 -7.62 -2.79 7.98
C ILE A 3 -7.32 -4.21 8.49
N ASN A 4 -6.46 -4.94 7.81
CA ASN A 4 -5.85 -6.15 8.33
C ASN A 4 -4.37 -5.91 8.56
N ASP A 5 -3.93 -5.99 9.79
CA ASP A 5 -2.52 -5.87 10.17
C ASP A 5 -2.26 -6.72 11.43
N LEU A 6 -1.11 -7.35 11.49
CA LEU A 6 -0.72 -8.18 12.65
C LEU A 6 -0.22 -7.35 13.84
N THR A 7 -0.09 -6.05 13.65
CA THR A 7 0.33 -5.09 14.68
C THR A 7 -0.86 -4.66 15.53
N SER A 8 -0.63 -4.29 16.79
CA SER A 8 -1.70 -3.85 17.68
C SER A 8 -2.33 -2.52 17.23
N PRO A 9 -3.63 -2.29 17.50
CA PRO A 9 -4.28 -1.02 17.19
C PRO A 9 -3.57 0.19 17.84
N ALA A 10 -3.00 0.03 19.03
CA ALA A 10 -2.24 1.08 19.70
C ALA A 10 -1.00 1.50 18.88
N MET A 11 -0.25 0.50 18.38
CA MET A 11 0.92 0.76 17.52
C MET A 11 0.50 1.38 16.20
N LEU A 12 -0.55 0.87 15.55
CA LEU A 12 -1.06 1.43 14.29
C LEU A 12 -1.51 2.88 14.46
N ALA A 13 -2.19 3.19 15.57
CA ALA A 13 -2.58 4.56 15.88
C ALA A 13 -1.35 5.46 16.13
N HIS A 14 -0.31 4.95 16.79
CA HIS A 14 0.94 5.70 16.99
C HIS A 14 1.62 5.99 15.65
N LEU A 15 1.81 4.98 14.81
CA LEU A 15 2.43 5.15 13.49
C LEU A 15 1.63 6.07 12.57
N LEU A 16 0.30 6.11 12.71
CA LEU A 16 -0.52 7.06 11.98
C LEU A 16 -0.41 8.48 12.54
N LYS A 17 -0.26 8.64 13.87
CA LYS A 17 -0.11 9.97 14.50
C LYS A 17 1.18 10.66 14.12
N TYR A 18 2.27 9.90 14.07
CA TYR A 18 3.62 10.43 13.96
C TYR A 18 4.35 9.78 12.81
N ASP A 19 4.86 10.60 11.90
CA ASP A 19 5.69 10.19 10.79
C ASP A 19 6.94 11.06 10.76
N SER A 20 8.11 10.44 10.89
CA SER A 20 9.39 11.18 10.93
C SER A 20 9.75 11.85 9.61
N THR A 21 9.14 11.43 8.51
CA THR A 21 9.41 11.95 7.16
C THR A 21 8.34 12.95 6.71
N GLN A 22 7.06 12.61 6.89
CA GLN A 22 5.93 13.42 6.41
C GLN A 22 5.41 14.39 7.48
N GLY A 23 5.82 14.22 8.73
CA GLY A 23 5.37 15.03 9.86
C GLY A 23 4.17 14.44 10.60
N ALA A 24 3.73 15.12 11.63
CA ALA A 24 2.64 14.64 12.47
C ALA A 24 1.28 14.78 11.77
N TYR A 25 0.55 13.68 11.67
CA TYR A 25 -0.83 13.67 11.17
C TYR A 25 -1.82 14.14 12.24
N ALA A 26 -1.61 13.77 13.50
CA ALA A 26 -2.53 14.08 14.59
C ALA A 26 -2.13 15.32 15.40
N ALA A 27 -3.12 15.95 16.06
CA ALA A 27 -2.93 17.03 17.01
C ALA A 27 -1.98 16.59 18.17
N PRO A 28 -1.17 17.48 18.80
CA PRO A 28 -1.21 18.95 18.61
C PRO A 28 -0.39 19.45 17.41
N PHE A 29 0.38 18.62 16.73
CA PHE A 29 1.28 19.03 15.64
C PHE A 29 0.65 18.83 14.25
N GLY A 30 -0.34 17.94 14.11
CA GLY A 30 -1.18 17.74 12.94
C GLY A 30 -2.60 18.27 13.14
N THR A 31 -3.46 18.07 12.14
CA THR A 31 -4.84 18.61 12.11
C THR A 31 -5.92 17.56 12.41
N HIS A 32 -5.54 16.28 12.50
CA HIS A 32 -6.46 15.16 12.65
C HIS A 32 -6.50 14.62 14.07
N THR A 33 -7.54 13.88 14.41
CA THR A 33 -7.62 13.09 15.63
C THR A 33 -7.41 11.62 15.31
N VAL A 34 -6.60 10.93 16.13
CA VAL A 34 -6.38 9.49 16.01
C VAL A 34 -6.41 8.88 17.40
N GLU A 35 -7.25 7.90 17.61
CA GLU A 35 -7.39 7.17 18.88
C GLU A 35 -7.31 5.66 18.62
N ALA A 36 -6.73 4.92 19.58
CA ALA A 36 -6.72 3.46 19.54
C ALA A 36 -7.85 2.92 20.40
N GLY A 37 -8.62 1.99 19.84
CA GLY A 37 -9.52 1.12 20.60
C GLY A 37 -8.92 -0.27 20.82
N GLU A 38 -9.73 -1.21 21.28
CA GLU A 38 -9.31 -2.58 21.52
C GLU A 38 -9.06 -3.34 20.20
N ASP A 39 -9.98 -3.20 19.24
CA ASP A 39 -9.99 -3.87 17.93
C ASP A 39 -10.09 -2.88 16.74
N ASN A 40 -9.79 -1.62 16.97
CA ASN A 40 -10.01 -0.57 16.00
C ASN A 40 -9.10 0.63 16.22
N ILE A 41 -9.05 1.50 15.24
CA ILE A 41 -8.62 2.89 15.39
C ILE A 41 -9.78 3.81 15.04
N VAL A 42 -9.82 4.98 15.66
CA VAL A 42 -10.79 6.03 15.36
C VAL A 42 -10.03 7.21 14.78
N VAL A 43 -10.36 7.59 13.56
CA VAL A 43 -9.73 8.71 12.84
C VAL A 43 -10.82 9.73 12.54
N ASP A 44 -10.69 10.93 13.08
CA ASP A 44 -11.68 12.02 12.94
C ASP A 44 -13.12 11.58 13.29
N GLY A 45 -13.25 10.80 14.36
CA GLY A 45 -14.51 10.24 14.82
C GLY A 45 -15.00 9.03 14.02
N LYS A 46 -14.31 8.62 12.95
CA LYS A 46 -14.68 7.46 12.14
C LYS A 46 -13.96 6.21 12.63
N LYS A 47 -14.72 5.23 13.10
CA LYS A 47 -14.20 3.92 13.53
C LYS A 47 -13.74 3.09 12.32
N ILE A 48 -12.53 2.54 12.38
CA ILE A 48 -11.96 1.62 11.40
C ILE A 48 -11.58 0.34 12.14
N THR A 49 -12.23 -0.76 11.82
CA THR A 49 -11.97 -2.06 12.44
C THR A 49 -10.63 -2.61 11.99
N ILE A 50 -9.87 -3.18 12.94
CA ILE A 50 -8.59 -3.83 12.69
C ILE A 50 -8.77 -5.34 12.83
N TYR A 51 -8.45 -6.07 11.79
CA TYR A 51 -8.31 -7.52 11.81
C TYR A 51 -6.83 -7.88 11.93
N ALA A 52 -6.54 -9.01 12.55
CA ALA A 52 -5.18 -9.52 12.74
C ALA A 52 -5.07 -10.96 12.21
N LYS A 53 -5.39 -11.16 10.94
CA LYS A 53 -5.35 -12.46 10.28
C LYS A 53 -4.10 -12.59 9.41
N ALA A 54 -3.28 -13.62 9.69
CA ALA A 54 -2.11 -13.93 8.87
C ALA A 54 -2.49 -14.48 7.49
N ASN A 55 -3.63 -15.20 7.41
CA ASN A 55 -4.16 -15.73 6.16
C ASN A 55 -5.29 -14.83 5.66
N ALA A 56 -5.10 -14.22 4.50
CA ALA A 56 -6.08 -13.32 3.90
C ALA A 56 -7.42 -13.98 3.56
N ALA A 57 -7.44 -15.30 3.34
CA ALA A 57 -8.67 -16.04 3.08
C ALA A 57 -9.65 -16.09 4.28
N GLU A 58 -9.17 -15.76 5.48
CA GLU A 58 -9.98 -15.71 6.71
C GLU A 58 -10.60 -14.33 6.96
N LEU A 59 -10.38 -13.38 6.07
CA LEU A 59 -10.87 -12.01 6.21
C LEU A 59 -12.33 -11.89 5.75
N PRO A 60 -13.17 -11.08 6.41
CA PRO A 60 -14.58 -11.00 6.10
C PRO A 60 -14.88 -10.00 4.96
N TRP A 61 -14.08 -10.01 3.89
CA TRP A 61 -14.24 -9.03 2.81
C TRP A 61 -15.60 -9.10 2.13
N GLY A 62 -16.14 -10.32 1.97
CA GLY A 62 -17.48 -10.50 1.40
C GLY A 62 -18.60 -9.97 2.31
N GLU A 63 -18.49 -10.17 3.64
CA GLU A 63 -19.46 -9.67 4.62
C GLU A 63 -19.45 -8.13 4.69
N LEU A 64 -18.30 -7.53 4.46
CA LEU A 64 -18.09 -6.09 4.46
C LEU A 64 -18.34 -5.44 3.10
N ASP A 65 -18.72 -6.21 2.07
CA ASP A 65 -18.90 -5.77 0.67
C ASP A 65 -17.72 -4.96 0.16
N VAL A 66 -16.49 -5.50 0.35
CA VAL A 66 -15.26 -4.82 -0.05
C VAL A 66 -15.07 -4.91 -1.55
N ASP A 67 -15.07 -3.77 -2.23
CA ASP A 67 -14.81 -3.69 -3.66
C ASP A 67 -13.31 -3.87 -3.98
N VAL A 68 -12.44 -3.21 -3.22
CA VAL A 68 -11.01 -3.17 -3.51
C VAL A 68 -10.19 -3.40 -2.23
N VAL A 69 -9.25 -4.31 -2.30
CA VAL A 69 -8.20 -4.47 -1.29
C VAL A 69 -6.92 -3.80 -1.78
N LEU A 70 -6.38 -2.88 -0.97
CA LEU A 70 -5.03 -2.37 -1.14
C LEU A 70 -4.08 -3.30 -0.40
N GLU A 71 -3.31 -4.08 -1.13
CA GLU A 71 -2.34 -5.03 -0.59
C GLU A 71 -0.99 -4.32 -0.37
N CYS A 72 -0.73 -3.95 0.88
CA CYS A 72 0.44 -3.15 1.27
C CYS A 72 1.49 -3.94 2.06
N THR A 73 1.30 -5.26 2.24
CA THR A 73 2.21 -6.08 3.05
C THR A 73 3.48 -6.49 2.31
N GLY A 74 3.47 -6.46 0.98
CA GLY A 74 4.54 -7.00 0.14
C GLY A 74 4.62 -8.53 0.10
N PHE A 75 3.66 -9.23 0.74
CA PHE A 75 3.60 -10.70 0.77
C PHE A 75 2.78 -11.28 -0.39
N TYR A 76 1.61 -10.69 -0.66
CA TYR A 76 0.66 -11.13 -1.70
C TYR A 76 0.96 -10.44 -3.04
N THR A 77 2.19 -10.60 -3.56
CA THR A 77 2.69 -9.90 -4.75
C THR A 77 2.62 -10.73 -6.04
N SER A 78 1.71 -11.70 -6.10
CA SER A 78 1.40 -12.47 -7.31
C SER A 78 -0.09 -12.79 -7.33
N LYS A 79 -0.66 -13.01 -8.51
CA LYS A 79 -2.07 -13.42 -8.67
C LYS A 79 -2.42 -14.62 -7.79
N ALA A 80 -1.57 -15.66 -7.83
CA ALA A 80 -1.80 -16.88 -7.06
C ALA A 80 -1.90 -16.63 -5.55
N LYS A 81 -1.09 -15.73 -5.00
CA LYS A 81 -1.17 -15.36 -3.59
C LYS A 81 -2.33 -14.42 -3.32
N ALA A 82 -2.49 -13.38 -4.13
CA ALA A 82 -3.54 -12.38 -3.96
C ALA A 82 -4.95 -12.94 -4.16
N GLN A 83 -5.09 -14.11 -4.79
CA GLN A 83 -6.35 -14.84 -4.92
C GLN A 83 -7.04 -15.07 -3.57
N ALA A 84 -6.28 -15.20 -2.48
CA ALA A 84 -6.83 -15.34 -1.14
C ALA A 84 -7.76 -14.17 -0.72
N HIS A 85 -7.50 -12.96 -1.20
CA HIS A 85 -8.40 -11.81 -0.96
C HIS A 85 -9.69 -11.88 -1.77
N ILE A 86 -9.61 -12.40 -3.01
CA ILE A 86 -10.80 -12.64 -3.86
C ILE A 86 -11.64 -13.76 -3.26
N ASP A 87 -11.00 -14.85 -2.81
CA ASP A 87 -11.67 -15.98 -2.16
C ASP A 87 -12.36 -15.54 -0.84
N ALA A 88 -11.81 -14.55 -0.16
CA ALA A 88 -12.41 -13.89 1.00
C ALA A 88 -13.58 -12.95 0.64
N GLY A 89 -13.85 -12.71 -0.64
CA GLY A 89 -15.00 -11.95 -1.13
C GLY A 89 -14.70 -10.55 -1.64
N ALA A 90 -13.45 -10.12 -1.71
CA ALA A 90 -13.08 -8.87 -2.37
C ALA A 90 -13.26 -8.98 -3.89
N LYS A 91 -13.58 -7.86 -4.57
CA LYS A 91 -13.77 -7.87 -6.03
C LYS A 91 -12.45 -7.61 -6.78
N LYS A 92 -11.54 -6.84 -6.20
CA LYS A 92 -10.25 -6.47 -6.81
C LYS A 92 -9.14 -6.39 -5.78
N VAL A 93 -7.90 -6.60 -6.24
CA VAL A 93 -6.69 -6.42 -5.43
C VAL A 93 -5.73 -5.49 -6.17
N VAL A 94 -5.33 -4.43 -5.50
CA VAL A 94 -4.28 -3.50 -5.95
C VAL A 94 -3.04 -3.71 -5.08
N MET A 95 -1.97 -4.19 -5.68
CA MET A 95 -0.69 -4.40 -4.99
C MET A 95 0.09 -3.09 -4.94
N SER A 96 0.52 -2.66 -3.76
CA SER A 96 1.38 -1.47 -3.60
C SER A 96 2.86 -1.73 -3.92
N ALA A 97 3.20 -2.94 -4.34
CA ALA A 97 4.55 -3.40 -4.65
C ALA A 97 4.60 -3.99 -6.05
N PRO A 98 5.79 -4.09 -6.68
CA PRO A 98 5.90 -4.73 -7.98
C PRO A 98 5.46 -6.19 -7.91
N SER A 99 4.69 -6.61 -8.91
CA SER A 99 4.28 -8.00 -9.03
C SER A 99 5.46 -8.92 -9.36
N LYS A 100 5.38 -10.17 -8.89
CA LYS A 100 6.35 -11.23 -9.17
C LYS A 100 5.94 -12.15 -10.31
N ASP A 101 4.80 -11.87 -10.95
CA ASP A 101 4.26 -12.60 -12.09
C ASP A 101 3.83 -11.62 -13.21
N ASP A 102 2.95 -12.07 -14.10
CA ASP A 102 2.42 -11.30 -15.22
C ASP A 102 1.28 -10.33 -14.84
N THR A 103 1.08 -10.02 -13.55
CA THR A 103 0.09 -9.03 -13.12
C THR A 103 0.40 -7.68 -13.77
N PRO A 104 -0.57 -7.03 -14.43
CA PRO A 104 -0.36 -5.71 -15.01
C PRO A 104 0.12 -4.70 -13.98
N MET A 105 1.19 -3.97 -14.31
CA MET A 105 1.74 -2.89 -13.48
C MET A 105 1.46 -1.54 -14.13
N PHE A 106 0.97 -0.60 -13.32
CA PHE A 106 0.59 0.72 -13.78
C PHE A 106 1.37 1.81 -13.06
N VAL A 107 1.74 2.83 -13.82
CA VAL A 107 2.25 4.11 -13.32
C VAL A 107 1.34 5.20 -13.86
N VAL A 108 0.73 5.97 -12.96
CA VAL A 108 -0.21 7.04 -13.31
C VAL A 108 0.46 8.07 -14.21
N GLY A 109 -0.20 8.45 -15.31
CA GLY A 109 0.31 9.34 -16.35
C GLY A 109 1.27 8.68 -17.34
N VAL A 110 1.57 7.39 -17.19
CA VAL A 110 2.45 6.65 -18.11
C VAL A 110 1.69 5.61 -18.92
N ASN A 111 0.94 4.74 -18.27
CA ASN A 111 0.22 3.64 -18.91
C ASN A 111 -1.09 3.26 -18.20
N ASP A 112 -1.62 4.12 -17.35
CA ASP A 112 -2.88 3.93 -16.65
C ASP A 112 -4.11 3.95 -17.58
N ASP A 113 -3.97 4.53 -18.76
CA ASP A 113 -4.93 4.46 -19.88
C ASP A 113 -5.17 3.02 -20.39
N LYS A 114 -4.26 2.09 -20.08
CA LYS A 114 -4.38 0.67 -20.45
C LYS A 114 -5.15 -0.17 -19.44
N TYR A 115 -5.56 0.42 -18.30
CA TYR A 115 -6.40 -0.28 -17.32
C TYR A 115 -7.78 -0.57 -17.90
N THR A 116 -8.26 -1.79 -17.67
CA THR A 116 -9.61 -2.22 -18.02
C THR A 116 -10.31 -2.83 -16.79
N THR A 117 -11.63 -2.72 -16.75
CA THR A 117 -12.43 -3.10 -15.56
C THR A 117 -12.46 -4.60 -15.28
N ASP A 118 -12.06 -5.43 -16.22
CA ASP A 118 -11.91 -6.89 -16.06
C ASP A 118 -10.60 -7.30 -15.37
N MET A 119 -9.67 -6.37 -15.19
CA MET A 119 -8.43 -6.61 -14.45
C MET A 119 -8.72 -6.65 -12.95
N ASN A 120 -8.76 -7.85 -12.36
CA ASN A 120 -9.01 -8.04 -10.93
C ASN A 120 -7.75 -7.92 -10.07
N PHE A 121 -6.57 -8.09 -10.68
CA PHE A 121 -5.28 -7.91 -10.02
C PHE A 121 -4.46 -6.90 -10.79
N VAL A 122 -4.01 -5.87 -10.11
CA VAL A 122 -3.12 -4.86 -10.66
C VAL A 122 -2.06 -4.48 -9.65
N SER A 123 -0.94 -3.96 -10.12
CA SER A 123 0.15 -3.49 -9.28
C SER A 123 0.47 -2.03 -9.59
N ASN A 124 0.77 -1.26 -8.54
CA ASN A 124 1.26 0.12 -8.66
C ASN A 124 2.78 0.20 -8.90
N ALA A 125 3.39 -0.91 -9.33
CA ALA A 125 4.82 -1.05 -9.57
C ALA A 125 5.69 -0.71 -8.32
N SER A 126 6.92 -0.23 -8.51
CA SER A 126 7.84 0.14 -7.43
C SER A 126 7.99 1.66 -7.30
N CYS A 127 8.50 2.11 -6.16
CA CYS A 127 8.89 3.51 -5.95
C CYS A 127 9.91 3.97 -7.02
N THR A 128 10.90 3.14 -7.34
CA THR A 128 11.89 3.42 -8.40
C THR A 128 11.21 3.53 -9.76
N THR A 129 10.27 2.64 -10.09
CA THR A 129 9.53 2.69 -11.35
C THR A 129 8.66 3.94 -11.43
N ASN A 130 7.96 4.30 -10.35
CA ASN A 130 7.14 5.51 -10.31
C ASN A 130 7.96 6.79 -10.43
N CYS A 131 9.23 6.78 -10.00
CA CYS A 131 10.17 7.87 -10.23
C CYS A 131 10.65 7.92 -11.70
N LEU A 132 11.12 6.80 -12.22
CA LEU A 132 11.80 6.74 -13.52
C LEU A 132 10.84 6.83 -14.70
N ALA A 133 9.73 6.10 -14.67
CA ALA A 133 8.87 5.91 -15.83
C ALA A 133 8.27 7.23 -16.37
N PRO A 134 7.77 8.16 -15.56
CA PRO A 134 7.28 9.45 -16.04
C PRO A 134 8.39 10.27 -16.72
N ILE A 135 9.60 10.30 -16.14
CA ILE A 135 10.74 11.03 -16.70
C ILE A 135 11.16 10.40 -18.02
N ALA A 136 11.32 9.09 -18.05
CA ALA A 136 11.67 8.36 -19.26
C ALA A 136 10.61 8.53 -20.37
N LYS A 137 9.33 8.52 -20.01
CA LYS A 137 8.24 8.78 -20.97
C LYS A 137 8.37 10.16 -21.60
N VAL A 138 8.53 11.21 -20.80
CA VAL A 138 8.67 12.58 -21.32
C VAL A 138 9.87 12.71 -22.25
N LEU A 139 11.02 12.15 -21.87
CA LEU A 139 12.22 12.19 -22.69
C LEU A 139 12.04 11.41 -24.00
N ASN A 140 11.47 10.22 -23.91
CA ASN A 140 11.25 9.38 -25.08
C ASN A 140 10.24 9.99 -26.06
N ASP A 141 9.13 10.51 -25.56
CA ASP A 141 8.06 11.06 -26.39
C ASP A 141 8.48 12.33 -27.13
N ASN A 142 9.42 13.10 -26.59
CA ASN A 142 9.85 14.37 -27.20
C ASN A 142 11.15 14.25 -28.02
N TRP A 143 12.07 13.37 -27.65
CA TRP A 143 13.40 13.30 -28.28
C TRP A 143 13.80 11.88 -28.68
N GLY A 144 13.13 10.86 -28.19
CA GLY A 144 13.52 9.47 -28.36
C GLY A 144 14.70 9.09 -27.47
N ILE A 145 14.67 7.86 -26.93
CA ILE A 145 15.77 7.28 -26.16
C ILE A 145 16.32 6.11 -26.95
N THR A 146 17.59 6.17 -27.34
CA THR A 146 18.28 5.09 -28.01
C THR A 146 18.94 4.13 -27.03
N GLU A 147 19.59 4.68 -26.03
CA GLU A 147 20.30 3.93 -24.97
C GLU A 147 20.22 4.70 -23.67
N GLY A 148 20.35 4.00 -22.54
CA GLY A 148 20.36 4.64 -21.23
C GLY A 148 20.95 3.75 -20.16
N LEU A 149 21.57 4.38 -19.17
CA LEU A 149 21.98 3.77 -17.91
C LEU A 149 21.23 4.46 -16.77
N MET A 150 20.76 3.68 -15.81
CA MET A 150 20.07 4.22 -14.64
C MET A 150 20.89 3.94 -13.38
N THR A 151 21.11 5.00 -12.60
CA THR A 151 21.60 4.90 -11.23
C THR A 151 20.55 5.50 -10.31
N THR A 152 20.13 4.77 -9.28
CA THR A 152 19.23 5.28 -8.26
C THR A 152 19.98 5.58 -6.97
N VAL A 153 19.75 6.78 -6.43
CA VAL A 153 20.12 7.14 -5.06
C VAL A 153 18.83 7.08 -4.25
N HIS A 154 18.66 5.99 -3.53
CA HIS A 154 17.39 5.65 -2.89
C HIS A 154 17.38 6.05 -1.42
N SER A 155 16.30 6.67 -0.96
CA SER A 155 16.07 6.88 0.47
C SER A 155 15.88 5.55 1.20
N VAL A 156 16.10 5.55 2.51
CA VAL A 156 15.81 4.38 3.36
C VAL A 156 14.32 4.05 3.35
N THR A 157 13.99 2.77 3.54
CA THR A 157 12.63 2.26 3.62
C THR A 157 12.43 1.48 4.92
N ALA A 158 11.18 1.28 5.34
CA ALA A 158 10.84 0.60 6.60
C ALA A 158 11.40 -0.83 6.69
N THR A 159 11.61 -1.52 5.57
CA THR A 159 12.23 -2.86 5.53
C THR A 159 13.68 -2.86 6.02
N GLN A 160 14.38 -1.74 5.93
CA GLN A 160 15.75 -1.58 6.43
C GLN A 160 15.79 -1.28 7.94
N LYS A 161 14.63 -1.10 8.58
CA LYS A 161 14.47 -0.81 10.02
C LYS A 161 15.23 0.42 10.52
N THR A 162 15.33 1.43 9.68
CA THR A 162 16.01 2.71 9.95
C THR A 162 15.06 3.90 9.97
N VAL A 163 13.77 3.65 9.73
CA VAL A 163 12.68 4.62 9.79
C VAL A 163 11.51 4.00 10.54
N ASP A 164 10.47 4.80 10.77
CA ASP A 164 9.27 4.41 11.51
C ASP A 164 8.70 3.07 11.04
N GLY A 165 8.37 2.22 12.00
CA GLY A 165 7.83 0.91 11.72
C GLY A 165 7.40 0.20 13.00
N PRO A 166 6.66 -0.91 12.91
CA PRO A 166 6.19 -1.64 14.06
C PRO A 166 7.33 -2.10 14.98
N SER A 167 7.22 -1.81 16.27
CA SER A 167 8.12 -2.27 17.33
C SER A 167 7.32 -2.78 18.52
N VAL A 168 7.80 -3.83 19.16
CA VAL A 168 7.17 -4.39 20.37
C VAL A 168 7.80 -3.89 21.68
N LYS A 169 8.90 -3.15 21.59
CA LYS A 169 9.68 -2.75 22.75
C LYS A 169 9.83 -1.25 22.93
N ASP A 170 9.95 -0.54 21.84
CA ASP A 170 10.30 0.88 21.84
C ASP A 170 9.66 1.58 20.62
N TRP A 171 8.81 2.56 20.88
CA TRP A 171 8.02 3.27 19.90
C TRP A 171 7.47 4.60 20.43
#